data_46c7921acb50caba2efc49e52f663262
#
_entry.id   46c7921acb50caba2efc49e52f663262
#
_cell.length_a   1.000
_cell.length_b   1.000
_cell.length_c   1.000
_cell.angle_alpha   90.00
_cell.angle_beta   90.00
_cell.angle_gamma   90.00
#
_symmetry.space_group_name_H-M   'P 1'
#
loop_
_entity.id
_entity.type
_entity.pdbx_description
1 polymer ?
#
loop_
_entity_poly.entity_id
_entity_poly.type
_entity_poly.pdbx_seq_one_letter_code
_entity_poly.pdbx_strand_id
1 'polypeptide(L)'
;VITSLDTFSPLVEPAGWGHFFIDATGTRRLWGALMDSADRMRRLVVENFQLDAAVGMASNKLVSRVASRVVKVRELCDVFPGVESSFLAPLRVSLLPGVGEVTTTRLLAELNLQTVGELASVPPILLGEIFGAAGQRLRRMALGEDSSPVVTPRAVPTIREEIQLSEDDNRRSRLFGYLYGLVEGLGRRLRSQNRCPGELTLTVTYADGVQARARERFSAAGSEFHSDSVLYGAALRLFDRAVQRRLRIRRLALSAADLQSPIGQLALFPWDDSHGGKETKLLQAMDHIRDRYGNGAVFYGRTEIRGRRSEVRDQRSEDGGQN
;
A
#
# COMPACT_ATOMS: atom_id res chain seq x y z
N VAL A 1 16.02 -8.45 6.25
CA VAL A 1 15.22 -9.68 6.48
C VAL A 1 14.88 -10.35 5.16
N ILE A 2 14.20 -9.69 4.18
CA ILE A 2 13.81 -10.35 2.91
C ILE A 2 15.02 -10.97 2.22
N THR A 3 16.07 -10.20 1.96
CA THR A 3 17.29 -10.67 1.30
C THR A 3 17.92 -11.88 2.00
N SER A 4 17.81 -11.97 3.32
CA SER A 4 18.33 -13.11 4.07
C SER A 4 17.41 -14.34 3.97
N LEU A 5 16.09 -14.13 3.82
CA LEU A 5 15.11 -15.20 3.61
C LEU A 5 15.14 -15.74 2.18
N ASP A 6 15.49 -14.91 1.19
CA ASP A 6 15.63 -15.30 -0.22
C ASP A 6 16.70 -16.41 -0.42
N THR A 7 17.63 -16.58 0.53
CA THR A 7 18.61 -17.69 0.48
C THR A 7 17.96 -19.05 0.68
N PHE A 8 16.81 -19.13 1.36
CA PHE A 8 16.11 -20.40 1.63
C PHE A 8 15.08 -20.74 0.55
N SER A 9 14.45 -19.75 -0.04
CA SER A 9 13.48 -19.93 -1.13
C SER A 9 13.47 -18.69 -2.02
N PRO A 10 13.35 -18.84 -3.35
CA PRO A 10 13.18 -17.70 -4.26
C PRO A 10 11.79 -17.06 -4.18
N LEU A 11 10.84 -17.71 -3.51
CA LEU A 11 9.47 -17.24 -3.36
C LEU A 11 9.25 -16.77 -1.91
N VAL A 12 9.56 -15.49 -1.67
CA VAL A 12 9.32 -14.80 -0.39
C VAL A 12 8.35 -13.65 -0.63
N GLU A 13 7.19 -13.68 0.02
CA GLU A 13 6.15 -12.66 -0.07
C GLU A 13 6.05 -11.88 1.24
N PRO A 14 6.38 -10.57 1.29
CA PRO A 14 6.09 -9.73 2.43
C PRO A 14 4.58 -9.43 2.50
N ALA A 15 3.97 -9.74 3.65
CA ALA A 15 2.56 -9.51 3.91
C ALA A 15 2.30 -8.29 4.82
N GLY A 16 3.28 -7.39 4.93
CA GLY A 16 3.24 -6.18 5.77
C GLY A 16 3.53 -6.43 7.26
N TRP A 17 3.89 -5.38 7.99
CA TRP A 17 4.08 -5.39 9.45
C TRP A 17 4.95 -6.53 9.99
N GLY A 18 6.05 -6.88 9.30
CA GLY A 18 6.97 -7.94 9.72
C GLY A 18 6.48 -9.36 9.44
N HIS A 19 5.41 -9.55 8.69
CA HIS A 19 4.95 -10.86 8.23
C HIS A 19 5.50 -11.20 6.85
N PHE A 20 5.94 -12.45 6.68
CA PHE A 20 6.43 -13.00 5.41
C PHE A 20 5.81 -14.36 5.17
N PHE A 21 5.46 -14.65 3.92
CA PHE A 21 5.19 -16.01 3.46
C PHE A 21 6.37 -16.50 2.64
N ILE A 22 6.75 -17.74 2.85
CA ILE A 22 7.85 -18.39 2.16
C ILE A 22 7.33 -19.70 1.58
N ASP A 23 7.46 -19.88 0.29
CA ASP A 23 7.16 -21.18 -0.32
C ASP A 23 8.37 -22.10 -0.21
N ALA A 24 8.25 -23.11 0.63
CA ALA A 24 9.28 -24.11 0.85
C ALA A 24 9.15 -25.34 -0.07
N THR A 25 8.27 -25.29 -1.06
CA THR A 25 8.07 -26.41 -2.01
C THR A 25 9.39 -26.68 -2.76
N GLY A 26 9.81 -27.95 -2.77
CA GLY A 26 11.04 -28.36 -3.45
C GLY A 26 12.36 -28.05 -2.74
N THR A 27 12.35 -27.33 -1.60
CA THR A 27 13.56 -26.92 -0.89
C THR A 27 14.17 -28.02 0.00
N ARG A 28 13.45 -29.13 0.21
CA ARG A 28 13.85 -30.22 1.11
C ARG A 28 15.23 -30.83 0.79
N ARG A 29 15.62 -30.87 -0.49
CA ARG A 29 16.93 -31.40 -0.90
C ARG A 29 18.09 -30.51 -0.49
N LEU A 30 17.84 -29.21 -0.36
CA LEU A 30 18.85 -28.21 -0.03
C LEU A 30 18.94 -27.99 1.49
N TRP A 31 17.79 -27.96 2.16
CA TRP A 31 17.70 -27.51 3.54
C TRP A 31 17.25 -28.58 4.54
N GLY A 32 16.92 -29.81 4.08
CA GLY A 32 16.48 -30.90 4.94
C GLY A 32 14.99 -30.85 5.25
N ALA A 33 14.60 -31.32 6.43
CA ALA A 33 13.19 -31.31 6.86
C ALA A 33 12.67 -29.87 7.01
N LEU A 34 11.36 -29.68 6.76
CA LEU A 34 10.75 -28.35 6.82
C LEU A 34 10.92 -27.70 8.20
N MET A 35 10.75 -28.46 9.26
CA MET A 35 10.95 -28.00 10.65
C MET A 35 12.36 -27.45 10.88
N ASP A 36 13.39 -28.16 10.41
CA ASP A 36 14.80 -27.75 10.55
C ASP A 36 15.07 -26.47 9.76
N SER A 37 14.52 -26.38 8.56
CA SER A 37 14.63 -25.20 7.71
C SER A 37 13.97 -23.99 8.36
N ALA A 38 12.79 -24.16 8.90
CA ALA A 38 12.04 -23.12 9.62
C ALA A 38 12.77 -22.62 10.87
N ASP A 39 13.36 -23.53 11.65
CA ASP A 39 14.16 -23.15 12.83
C ASP A 39 15.46 -22.40 12.43
N ARG A 40 16.11 -22.82 11.35
CA ARG A 40 17.27 -22.08 10.80
C ARG A 40 16.90 -20.68 10.35
N MET A 41 15.77 -20.52 9.63
CA MET A 41 15.26 -19.21 9.22
C MET A 41 14.97 -18.33 10.44
N ARG A 42 14.31 -18.89 11.43
CA ARG A 42 14.00 -18.18 12.69
C ARG A 42 15.29 -17.71 13.40
N ARG A 43 16.28 -18.61 13.57
CA ARG A 43 17.57 -18.26 14.18
C ARG A 43 18.29 -17.17 13.39
N LEU A 44 18.34 -17.28 12.07
CA LEU A 44 18.96 -16.28 11.22
C LEU A 44 18.34 -14.88 11.42
N VAL A 45 17.01 -14.80 11.59
CA VAL A 45 16.34 -13.54 11.87
C VAL A 45 16.71 -12.99 13.25
N VAL A 46 16.78 -13.84 14.25
CA VAL A 46 17.21 -13.44 15.62
C VAL A 46 18.66 -12.96 15.61
N GLU A 47 19.56 -13.71 15.01
CA GLU A 47 21.01 -13.42 15.01
C GLU A 47 21.37 -12.15 14.26
N ASN A 48 20.77 -11.96 13.05
CA ASN A 48 21.14 -10.85 12.19
C ASN A 48 20.37 -9.55 12.50
N PHE A 49 19.16 -9.65 13.04
CA PHE A 49 18.28 -8.49 13.20
C PHE A 49 17.81 -8.29 14.63
N GLN A 50 18.12 -9.20 15.54
CA GLN A 50 17.67 -9.20 16.94
C GLN A 50 16.13 -9.09 17.05
N LEU A 51 15.42 -9.67 16.08
CA LEU A 51 13.97 -9.73 16.04
C LEU A 51 13.49 -11.13 16.38
N ASP A 52 12.61 -11.23 17.34
CA ASP A 52 11.94 -12.49 17.64
C ASP A 52 10.89 -12.81 16.59
N ALA A 53 10.86 -14.08 16.16
CA ALA A 53 9.91 -14.55 15.15
C ALA A 53 9.18 -15.81 15.63
N ALA A 54 7.89 -15.88 15.30
CA ALA A 54 7.08 -17.11 15.38
C ALA A 54 6.87 -17.63 13.95
N VAL A 55 6.94 -18.94 13.76
CA VAL A 55 6.80 -19.54 12.44
C VAL A 55 5.64 -20.55 12.43
N GLY A 56 4.71 -20.35 11.50
CA GLY A 56 3.65 -21.32 11.20
C GLY A 56 3.95 -22.02 9.88
N MET A 57 3.90 -23.33 9.87
CA MET A 57 4.06 -24.14 8.67
C MET A 57 2.75 -24.84 8.35
N ALA A 58 2.33 -24.83 7.10
CA ALA A 58 1.11 -25.47 6.64
C ALA A 58 1.12 -25.65 5.11
N SER A 59 0.11 -26.35 4.58
CA SER A 59 -0.08 -26.55 3.15
C SER A 59 -0.47 -25.29 2.38
N ASN A 60 -0.93 -24.22 3.06
CA ASN A 60 -1.38 -22.97 2.45
C ASN A 60 -1.13 -21.75 3.33
N LYS A 61 -1.25 -20.56 2.74
CA LYS A 61 -0.95 -19.28 3.39
C LYS A 61 -1.89 -18.95 4.55
N LEU A 62 -3.18 -19.29 4.40
CA LEU A 62 -4.18 -19.03 5.43
C LEU A 62 -3.84 -19.74 6.74
N VAL A 63 -3.65 -21.06 6.66
CA VAL A 63 -3.40 -21.91 7.83
C VAL A 63 -2.02 -21.61 8.43
N SER A 64 -0.99 -21.42 7.61
CA SER A 64 0.34 -21.01 8.04
C SER A 64 0.31 -19.68 8.84
N ARG A 65 -0.47 -18.70 8.37
CA ARG A 65 -0.64 -17.43 9.08
C ARG A 65 -1.37 -17.57 10.41
N VAL A 66 -2.39 -18.40 10.48
CA VAL A 66 -3.09 -18.67 11.75
C VAL A 66 -2.16 -19.43 12.70
N ALA A 67 -1.43 -20.44 12.20
CA ALA A 67 -0.47 -21.21 12.98
C ALA A 67 0.60 -20.29 13.62
N SER A 68 1.15 -19.33 12.87
CA SER A 68 2.13 -18.37 13.42
C SER A 68 1.54 -17.41 14.47
N ARG A 69 0.21 -17.25 14.53
CA ARG A 69 -0.46 -16.38 15.52
C ARG A 69 -0.84 -17.09 16.81
N VAL A 70 -1.01 -18.41 16.79
CA VAL A 70 -1.42 -19.18 17.97
C VAL A 70 -0.24 -19.65 18.80
N VAL A 71 0.96 -19.70 18.21
CA VAL A 71 2.19 -20.03 18.94
C VAL A 71 2.78 -18.82 19.62
N LYS A 72 3.55 -19.08 20.68
CA LYS A 72 4.31 -18.04 21.37
C LYS A 72 5.46 -17.54 20.47
N VAL A 73 5.93 -16.38 20.80
CA VAL A 73 7.13 -15.84 20.20
C VAL A 73 8.30 -16.80 20.37
N ARG A 74 9.08 -17.00 19.32
CA ARG A 74 10.19 -17.97 19.21
C ARG A 74 9.77 -19.43 19.06
N GLU A 75 8.50 -19.73 18.91
CA GLU A 75 8.01 -21.09 18.69
C GLU A 75 7.69 -21.35 17.21
N LEU A 76 7.56 -22.62 16.90
CA LEU A 76 7.22 -23.17 15.59
C LEU A 76 5.94 -23.98 15.71
N CYS A 77 5.04 -23.86 14.73
CA CYS A 77 3.86 -24.69 14.62
C CYS A 77 3.81 -25.34 13.24
N ASP A 78 3.71 -26.65 13.20
CA ASP A 78 3.56 -27.41 11.97
C ASP A 78 2.17 -28.02 11.90
N VAL A 79 1.40 -27.61 10.89
CA VAL A 79 0.06 -28.12 10.59
C VAL A 79 0.15 -29.03 9.37
N PHE A 80 0.08 -30.32 9.61
CA PHE A 80 0.19 -31.33 8.55
C PHE A 80 -0.91 -31.21 7.51
N PRO A 81 -0.63 -31.51 6.24
CA PRO A 81 -1.65 -31.59 5.19
C PRO A 81 -2.80 -32.53 5.56
N GLY A 82 -4.03 -32.09 5.35
CA GLY A 82 -5.25 -32.85 5.61
C GLY A 82 -5.87 -32.64 7.01
N VAL A 83 -5.17 -31.94 7.95
CA VAL A 83 -5.72 -31.64 9.27
C VAL A 83 -6.03 -30.13 9.46
N GLU A 84 -5.99 -29.34 8.39
CA GLU A 84 -6.16 -27.89 8.43
C GLU A 84 -7.47 -27.48 9.10
N SER A 85 -8.59 -28.09 8.69
CA SER A 85 -9.90 -27.79 9.26
C SER A 85 -9.98 -28.18 10.75
N SER A 86 -9.42 -29.33 11.14
CA SER A 86 -9.40 -29.79 12.52
C SER A 86 -8.52 -28.88 13.40
N PHE A 87 -7.40 -28.38 12.87
CA PHE A 87 -6.54 -27.41 13.54
C PHE A 87 -7.27 -26.07 13.77
N LEU A 88 -7.98 -25.58 12.77
CA LEU A 88 -8.69 -24.30 12.84
C LEU A 88 -9.95 -24.38 13.72
N ALA A 89 -10.64 -25.51 13.76
CA ALA A 89 -11.97 -25.65 14.39
C ALA A 89 -12.08 -25.08 15.82
N PRO A 90 -11.17 -25.36 16.77
CA PRO A 90 -11.26 -24.83 18.13
C PRO A 90 -10.90 -23.36 18.27
N LEU A 91 -10.36 -22.74 17.22
CA LEU A 91 -9.84 -21.37 17.30
C LEU A 91 -10.97 -20.34 17.17
N ARG A 92 -10.74 -19.15 17.71
CA ARG A 92 -11.68 -18.03 17.58
C ARG A 92 -11.71 -17.51 16.15
N VAL A 93 -12.90 -17.14 15.66
CA VAL A 93 -13.10 -16.57 14.31
C VAL A 93 -12.25 -15.32 14.05
N SER A 94 -11.92 -14.55 15.08
CA SER A 94 -11.07 -13.35 14.99
C SER A 94 -9.61 -13.63 14.57
N LEU A 95 -9.16 -14.88 14.68
CA LEU A 95 -7.82 -15.29 14.22
C LEU A 95 -7.75 -15.46 12.69
N LEU A 96 -8.89 -15.60 12.02
CA LEU A 96 -8.93 -15.71 10.57
C LEU A 96 -8.52 -14.37 9.92
N PRO A 97 -7.64 -14.39 8.91
CA PRO A 97 -7.22 -13.19 8.19
C PRO A 97 -8.41 -12.46 7.56
N GLY A 98 -8.52 -11.15 7.82
CA GLY A 98 -9.62 -10.34 7.29
C GLY A 98 -10.93 -10.42 8.07
N VAL A 99 -10.97 -11.18 9.15
CA VAL A 99 -12.06 -11.15 10.14
C VAL A 99 -11.68 -10.15 11.24
N GLY A 100 -12.11 -8.90 11.05
CA GLY A 100 -11.91 -7.83 12.03
C GLY A 100 -13.02 -7.81 13.09
N GLU A 101 -12.94 -6.81 13.98
CA GLU A 101 -13.89 -6.64 15.09
C GLU A 101 -15.36 -6.55 14.63
N VAL A 102 -15.63 -5.76 13.58
CA VAL A 102 -16.99 -5.61 13.03
C VAL A 102 -17.56 -6.96 12.55
N THR A 103 -16.76 -7.76 11.81
CA THR A 103 -17.20 -9.07 11.33
C THR A 103 -17.38 -10.04 12.48
N THR A 104 -16.47 -10.04 13.46
CA THR A 104 -16.58 -10.88 14.66
C THR A 104 -17.84 -10.57 15.45
N THR A 105 -18.14 -9.29 15.68
CA THR A 105 -19.35 -8.85 16.37
C THR A 105 -20.61 -9.27 15.63
N ARG A 106 -20.64 -9.16 14.30
CA ARG A 106 -21.77 -9.61 13.49
C ARG A 106 -21.96 -11.13 13.52
N LEU A 107 -20.88 -11.92 13.42
CA LEU A 107 -20.93 -13.38 13.54
C LEU A 107 -21.52 -13.81 14.89
N LEU A 108 -21.12 -13.12 15.98
CA LEU A 108 -21.65 -13.38 17.30
C LEU A 108 -23.11 -12.94 17.44
N ALA A 109 -23.45 -11.72 16.99
CA ALA A 109 -24.79 -11.16 17.17
C ALA A 109 -25.86 -11.85 16.32
N GLU A 110 -25.56 -12.20 15.06
CA GLU A 110 -26.54 -12.72 14.12
C GLU A 110 -26.59 -14.27 14.12
N LEU A 111 -25.49 -14.94 14.44
CA LEU A 111 -25.38 -16.40 14.35
C LEU A 111 -24.88 -17.06 15.64
N ASN A 112 -24.54 -16.29 16.67
CA ASN A 112 -23.95 -16.77 17.92
C ASN A 112 -22.68 -17.63 17.72
N LEU A 113 -21.84 -17.27 16.72
CA LEU A 113 -20.62 -18.01 16.39
C LEU A 113 -19.40 -17.37 17.03
N GLN A 114 -18.59 -18.18 17.68
CA GLN A 114 -17.33 -17.77 18.31
C GLN A 114 -16.10 -18.48 17.73
N THR A 115 -16.27 -19.73 17.32
CA THR A 115 -15.19 -20.57 16.83
C THR A 115 -15.25 -20.77 15.32
N VAL A 116 -14.10 -21.10 14.75
CA VAL A 116 -13.97 -21.42 13.32
C VAL A 116 -14.74 -22.68 12.95
N GLY A 117 -14.79 -23.68 13.85
CA GLY A 117 -15.55 -24.90 13.62
C GLY A 117 -17.06 -24.67 13.54
N GLU A 118 -17.59 -23.79 14.42
CA GLU A 118 -18.98 -23.36 14.33
C GLU A 118 -19.26 -22.65 13.00
N LEU A 119 -18.38 -21.75 12.57
CA LEU A 119 -18.51 -21.06 11.28
C LEU A 119 -18.45 -22.03 10.09
N ALA A 120 -17.59 -23.05 10.14
CA ALA A 120 -17.49 -24.06 9.09
C ALA A 120 -18.78 -24.92 8.95
N SER A 121 -19.50 -25.11 10.05
CA SER A 121 -20.75 -25.89 10.09
C SER A 121 -21.98 -25.16 9.55
N VAL A 122 -21.91 -23.83 9.41
CA VAL A 122 -23.04 -23.02 8.91
C VAL A 122 -23.31 -23.29 7.43
N PRO A 123 -24.59 -23.51 7.04
CA PRO A 123 -24.95 -23.67 5.64
C PRO A 123 -24.51 -22.49 4.77
N PRO A 124 -23.93 -22.72 3.57
CA PRO A 124 -23.45 -21.65 2.69
C PRO A 124 -24.51 -20.62 2.33
N ILE A 125 -25.76 -21.06 2.19
CA ILE A 125 -26.91 -20.20 1.84
C ILE A 125 -27.10 -19.15 2.94
N LEU A 126 -27.14 -19.55 4.20
CA LEU A 126 -27.33 -18.65 5.34
C LEU A 126 -26.19 -17.62 5.46
N LEU A 127 -24.94 -18.05 5.28
CA LEU A 127 -23.81 -17.12 5.25
C LEU A 127 -23.89 -16.16 4.05
N GLY A 128 -24.42 -16.63 2.92
CA GLY A 128 -24.65 -15.80 1.74
C GLY A 128 -25.72 -14.74 1.95
N GLU A 129 -26.81 -15.07 2.64
CA GLU A 129 -27.88 -14.13 2.98
C GLU A 129 -27.41 -13.03 3.93
N ILE A 130 -26.61 -13.37 4.94
CA ILE A 130 -26.15 -12.43 5.96
C ILE A 130 -24.96 -11.60 5.48
N PHE A 131 -23.96 -12.23 4.87
CA PHE A 131 -22.68 -11.63 4.52
C PHE A 131 -22.47 -11.43 3.00
N GLY A 132 -23.42 -11.85 2.16
CA GLY A 132 -23.29 -11.78 0.71
C GLY A 132 -22.10 -12.58 0.19
N ALA A 133 -21.35 -12.01 -0.76
CA ALA A 133 -20.16 -12.66 -1.32
C ALA A 133 -19.06 -12.95 -0.27
N ALA A 134 -19.01 -12.18 0.83
CA ALA A 134 -18.06 -12.43 1.92
C ALA A 134 -18.40 -13.72 2.69
N GLY A 135 -19.65 -14.16 2.74
CA GLY A 135 -20.07 -15.37 3.43
C GLY A 135 -19.42 -16.64 2.87
N GLN A 136 -19.38 -16.77 1.55
CA GLN A 136 -18.70 -17.90 0.90
C GLN A 136 -17.19 -17.91 1.17
N ARG A 137 -16.57 -16.72 1.20
CA ARG A 137 -15.15 -16.59 1.54
C ARG A 137 -14.90 -16.99 2.99
N LEU A 138 -15.71 -16.51 3.93
CA LEU A 138 -15.62 -16.87 5.35
C LEU A 138 -15.70 -18.38 5.56
N ARG A 139 -16.63 -19.05 4.87
CA ARG A 139 -16.77 -20.50 4.97
C ARG A 139 -15.54 -21.25 4.44
N ARG A 140 -15.03 -20.89 3.25
CA ARG A 140 -13.80 -21.51 2.71
C ARG A 140 -12.63 -21.32 3.66
N MET A 141 -12.49 -20.14 4.23
CA MET A 141 -11.46 -19.86 5.23
C MET A 141 -11.63 -20.71 6.49
N ALA A 142 -12.86 -20.92 6.96
CA ALA A 142 -13.15 -21.78 8.10
C ALA A 142 -12.84 -23.26 7.84
N LEU A 143 -12.94 -23.71 6.60
CA LEU A 143 -12.53 -25.05 6.16
C LEU A 143 -11.02 -25.18 5.95
N GLY A 144 -10.26 -24.09 6.06
CA GLY A 144 -8.82 -24.08 5.81
C GLY A 144 -8.44 -24.04 4.33
N GLU A 145 -9.37 -23.68 3.45
CA GLU A 145 -9.18 -23.67 2.01
C GLU A 145 -8.60 -22.31 1.55
N ASP A 146 -7.37 -22.34 1.04
CA ASP A 146 -6.71 -21.19 0.42
C ASP A 146 -5.81 -21.66 -0.72
N SER A 147 -6.13 -21.27 -1.94
CA SER A 147 -5.38 -21.58 -3.15
C SER A 147 -4.45 -20.43 -3.59
N SER A 148 -4.32 -19.38 -2.78
CA SER A 148 -3.48 -18.25 -3.14
C SER A 148 -1.99 -18.62 -3.12
N PRO A 149 -1.27 -18.43 -4.22
CA PRO A 149 0.16 -18.74 -4.27
C PRO A 149 0.96 -17.73 -3.44
N VAL A 150 2.16 -18.14 -3.01
CA VAL A 150 3.17 -17.20 -2.51
C VAL A 150 3.73 -16.45 -3.72
N VAL A 151 3.54 -15.15 -3.74
CA VAL A 151 3.98 -14.29 -4.83
C VAL A 151 5.07 -13.37 -4.30
N THR A 152 6.30 -13.57 -4.78
CA THR A 152 7.34 -12.58 -4.55
C THR A 152 6.86 -11.28 -5.18
N PRO A 153 6.65 -10.20 -4.41
CA PRO A 153 6.30 -8.96 -5.03
C PRO A 153 7.44 -8.61 -5.97
N ARG A 154 7.19 -8.65 -7.25
CA ARG A 154 7.90 -7.73 -8.12
C ARG A 154 7.53 -6.37 -7.57
N ALA A 155 8.40 -5.84 -6.74
CA ALA A 155 8.30 -4.48 -6.29
C ALA A 155 8.40 -3.62 -7.57
N VAL A 156 7.28 -3.42 -8.22
CA VAL A 156 7.17 -2.32 -9.17
C VAL A 156 7.26 -1.11 -8.25
N PRO A 157 8.42 -0.44 -8.24
CA PRO A 157 8.60 0.68 -7.34
C PRO A 157 7.47 1.65 -7.61
N THR A 158 6.62 1.87 -6.61
CA THR A 158 5.46 2.75 -6.70
C THR A 158 5.70 3.91 -5.77
N ILE A 159 5.67 5.12 -6.32
CA ILE A 159 5.68 6.34 -5.52
C ILE A 159 4.24 6.78 -5.33
N ARG A 160 3.83 7.00 -4.07
CA ARG A 160 2.49 7.42 -3.71
C ARG A 160 2.52 8.64 -2.82
N GLU A 161 1.68 9.59 -3.15
CA GLU A 161 1.33 10.74 -2.34
C GLU A 161 -0.16 10.69 -2.03
N GLU A 162 -0.53 11.00 -0.78
CA GLU A 162 -1.93 11.05 -0.39
C GLU A 162 -2.21 12.19 0.58
N ILE A 163 -3.41 12.71 0.51
CA ILE A 163 -3.90 13.72 1.42
C ILE A 163 -5.29 13.35 1.91
N GLN A 164 -5.48 13.39 3.22
CA GLN A 164 -6.78 13.36 3.84
C GLN A 164 -7.22 14.80 4.06
N LEU A 165 -8.39 15.14 3.55
CA LEU A 165 -8.95 16.47 3.71
C LEU A 165 -9.37 16.67 5.18
N SER A 166 -9.14 17.86 5.72
CA SER A 166 -9.58 18.23 7.08
C SER A 166 -11.11 18.19 7.20
N GLU A 167 -11.79 18.55 6.12
CA GLU A 167 -13.24 18.48 5.97
C GLU A 167 -13.57 17.85 4.63
N ASP A 168 -14.58 16.96 4.61
CA ASP A 168 -15.06 16.36 3.37
C ASP A 168 -15.59 17.47 2.43
N ASP A 169 -15.03 17.59 1.22
CA ASP A 169 -15.33 18.69 0.27
C ASP A 169 -15.70 18.13 -1.11
N ASN A 170 -16.52 18.88 -1.86
CA ASN A 170 -16.86 18.60 -3.26
C ASN A 170 -16.60 19.80 -4.20
N ARG A 171 -16.04 20.88 -3.69
CA ARG A 171 -15.68 22.05 -4.49
C ARG A 171 -14.47 21.79 -5.35
N ARG A 172 -14.67 21.75 -6.67
CA ARG A 172 -13.60 21.42 -7.65
C ARG A 172 -12.38 22.33 -7.47
N SER A 173 -12.56 23.61 -7.23
CA SER A 173 -11.44 24.56 -7.08
C SER A 173 -10.51 24.19 -5.91
N ARG A 174 -11.08 23.76 -4.77
CA ARG A 174 -10.29 23.30 -3.63
C ARG A 174 -9.65 21.93 -3.90
N LEU A 175 -10.43 21.00 -4.47
CA LEU A 175 -9.91 19.68 -4.80
C LEU A 175 -8.77 19.74 -5.81
N PHE A 176 -8.80 20.68 -6.77
CA PHE A 176 -7.71 20.92 -7.71
C PHE A 176 -6.46 21.46 -7.02
N GLY A 177 -6.60 22.30 -5.99
CA GLY A 177 -5.47 22.74 -5.18
C GLY A 177 -4.80 21.58 -4.44
N TYR A 178 -5.59 20.69 -3.82
CA TYR A 178 -5.08 19.48 -3.19
C TYR A 178 -4.41 18.53 -4.19
N LEU A 179 -5.04 18.35 -5.36
CA LEU A 179 -4.50 17.52 -6.43
C LEU A 179 -3.16 18.06 -6.93
N TYR A 180 -3.04 19.38 -7.04
CA TYR A 180 -1.79 20.01 -7.44
C TYR A 180 -0.70 19.77 -6.41
N GLY A 181 -0.99 19.88 -5.11
CA GLY A 181 -0.05 19.57 -4.03
C GLY A 181 0.44 18.12 -4.06
N LEU A 182 -0.45 17.15 -4.41
CA LEU A 182 -0.06 15.76 -4.61
C LEU A 182 0.88 15.59 -5.80
N VAL A 183 0.63 16.32 -6.88
CA VAL A 183 1.49 16.31 -8.09
C VAL A 183 2.87 16.88 -7.78
N GLU A 184 2.96 18.01 -7.06
CA GLU A 184 4.25 18.57 -6.63
C GLU A 184 5.07 17.57 -5.79
N GLY A 185 4.44 16.93 -4.80
CA GLY A 185 5.08 15.91 -3.96
C GLY A 185 5.57 14.72 -4.79
N LEU A 186 4.70 14.20 -5.66
CA LEU A 186 5.01 13.06 -6.52
C LEU A 186 6.12 13.41 -7.53
N GLY A 187 6.03 14.56 -8.20
CA GLY A 187 7.01 15.02 -9.18
C GLY A 187 8.41 15.20 -8.57
N ARG A 188 8.49 15.78 -7.36
CA ARG A 188 9.75 15.90 -6.63
C ARG A 188 10.38 14.53 -6.34
N ARG A 189 9.60 13.56 -5.87
CA ARG A 189 10.10 12.20 -5.62
C ARG A 189 10.53 11.48 -6.89
N LEU A 190 9.81 11.67 -7.99
CA LEU A 190 10.20 11.13 -9.29
C LEU A 190 11.54 11.74 -9.75
N ARG A 191 11.71 13.07 -9.66
CA ARG A 191 12.95 13.76 -10.01
C ARG A 191 14.13 13.35 -9.12
N SER A 192 13.91 13.26 -7.79
CA SER A 192 14.99 12.86 -6.86
C SER A 192 15.52 11.45 -7.12
N GLN A 193 14.68 10.55 -7.68
CA GLN A 193 15.05 9.20 -8.06
C GLN A 193 15.44 9.05 -9.54
N ASN A 194 15.41 10.15 -10.30
CA ASN A 194 15.60 10.16 -11.75
C ASN A 194 14.72 9.10 -12.46
N ARG A 195 13.41 9.12 -12.15
CA ARG A 195 12.42 8.18 -12.69
C ARG A 195 11.25 8.90 -13.33
N CYS A 196 10.69 8.28 -14.37
CA CYS A 196 9.44 8.67 -15.01
C CYS A 196 8.36 7.62 -14.76
N PRO A 197 7.09 8.02 -14.58
CA PRO A 197 6.01 7.06 -14.40
C PRO A 197 5.62 6.42 -15.73
N GLY A 198 5.49 5.09 -15.77
CA GLY A 198 4.82 4.37 -16.87
C GLY A 198 3.31 4.30 -16.68
N GLU A 199 2.84 4.42 -15.43
CA GLU A 199 1.43 4.44 -15.07
C GLU A 199 1.17 5.44 -13.94
N LEU A 200 0.11 6.25 -14.08
CA LEU A 200 -0.40 7.13 -13.04
C LEU A 200 -1.80 6.67 -12.62
N THR A 201 -2.05 6.58 -11.33
CA THR A 201 -3.34 6.18 -10.77
C THR A 201 -3.80 7.18 -9.75
N LEU A 202 -5.03 7.70 -9.90
CA LEU A 202 -5.72 8.49 -8.90
C LEU A 202 -6.75 7.64 -8.17
N THR A 203 -6.70 7.63 -6.85
CA THR A 203 -7.71 7.04 -5.97
C THR A 203 -8.43 8.13 -5.21
N VAL A 204 -9.74 8.14 -5.30
CA VAL A 204 -10.63 9.07 -4.61
C VAL A 204 -11.42 8.27 -3.58
N THR A 205 -11.41 8.69 -2.32
CA THR A 205 -12.25 8.10 -1.27
C THR A 205 -13.33 9.10 -0.89
N TYR A 206 -14.58 8.71 -1.06
CA TYR A 206 -15.74 9.53 -0.70
C TYR A 206 -16.05 9.51 0.80
N ALA A 207 -16.93 10.40 1.24
CA ALA A 207 -17.36 10.51 2.63
C ALA A 207 -17.99 9.22 3.19
N ASP A 208 -18.63 8.41 2.33
CA ASP A 208 -19.21 7.11 2.66
C ASP A 208 -18.18 5.96 2.70
N GLY A 209 -16.89 6.25 2.48
CA GLY A 209 -15.82 5.27 2.47
C GLY A 209 -15.64 4.53 1.14
N VAL A 210 -16.54 4.72 0.18
CA VAL A 210 -16.41 4.10 -1.16
C VAL A 210 -15.24 4.71 -1.90
N GLN A 211 -14.46 3.88 -2.59
CA GLN A 211 -13.32 4.30 -3.38
C GLN A 211 -13.62 4.22 -4.88
N ALA A 212 -13.23 5.24 -5.61
CA ALA A 212 -13.16 5.25 -7.06
C ALA A 212 -11.70 5.38 -7.51
N ARG A 213 -11.35 4.71 -8.61
CA ARG A 213 -10.00 4.72 -9.16
C ARG A 213 -10.05 4.96 -10.65
N ALA A 214 -9.14 5.81 -11.11
CA ALA A 214 -8.84 5.98 -12.54
C ALA A 214 -7.34 5.83 -12.75
N ARG A 215 -6.95 5.23 -13.87
CA ARG A 215 -5.54 5.05 -14.24
C ARG A 215 -5.30 5.42 -15.69
N GLU A 216 -4.07 5.86 -15.96
CA GLU A 216 -3.58 6.20 -17.28
C GLU A 216 -2.18 5.64 -17.45
N ARG A 217 -1.93 4.94 -18.55
CA ARG A 217 -0.61 4.43 -18.91
C ARG A 217 0.01 5.34 -19.96
N PHE A 218 1.32 5.50 -19.84
CA PHE A 218 2.11 6.28 -20.76
C PHE A 218 2.92 5.34 -21.66
N SER A 219 2.83 5.54 -22.96
CA SER A 219 3.47 4.65 -23.94
C SER A 219 4.97 4.89 -24.10
N ALA A 220 5.50 6.01 -23.61
CA ALA A 220 6.92 6.33 -23.60
C ALA A 220 7.27 7.10 -22.32
N ALA A 221 8.39 6.72 -21.68
CA ALA A 221 8.96 7.47 -20.56
C ALA A 221 9.72 8.70 -21.10
N GLY A 222 8.97 9.68 -21.63
CA GLY A 222 9.55 10.93 -22.11
C GLY A 222 10.05 11.78 -20.92
N SER A 223 11.11 12.55 -21.13
CA SER A 223 11.64 13.53 -20.17
C SER A 223 10.61 14.56 -19.73
N GLU A 224 9.55 14.75 -20.49
CA GLU A 224 8.42 15.65 -20.20
C GLU A 224 7.68 15.28 -18.88
N PHE A 225 7.69 14.00 -18.45
CA PHE A 225 7.09 13.59 -17.19
C PHE A 225 7.88 14.00 -15.92
N HIS A 226 8.98 14.71 -16.08
CA HIS A 226 9.63 15.43 -14.97
C HIS A 226 8.94 16.79 -14.68
N SER A 227 8.11 17.28 -15.61
CA SER A 227 7.36 18.51 -15.45
C SER A 227 6.11 18.31 -14.61
N ASP A 228 5.95 19.13 -13.57
CA ASP A 228 4.73 19.12 -12.74
C ASP A 228 3.49 19.54 -13.55
N SER A 229 3.66 20.34 -14.62
CA SER A 229 2.55 20.76 -15.49
C SER A 229 1.98 19.60 -16.29
N VAL A 230 2.82 18.72 -16.82
CA VAL A 230 2.41 17.52 -17.57
C VAL A 230 1.72 16.51 -16.64
N LEU A 231 2.33 16.25 -15.46
CA LEU A 231 1.73 15.38 -14.45
C LEU A 231 0.38 15.90 -13.96
N TYR A 232 0.24 17.23 -13.80
CA TYR A 232 -1.02 17.84 -13.39
C TYR A 232 -2.10 17.71 -14.44
N GLY A 233 -1.75 17.90 -15.71
CA GLY A 233 -2.68 17.66 -16.83
C GLY A 233 -3.22 16.21 -16.85
N ALA A 234 -2.34 15.23 -16.62
CA ALA A 234 -2.75 13.82 -16.49
C ALA A 234 -3.63 13.60 -15.25
N ALA A 235 -3.25 14.19 -14.10
CA ALA A 235 -4.02 14.08 -12.86
C ALA A 235 -5.43 14.67 -12.97
N LEU A 236 -5.61 15.77 -13.72
CA LEU A 236 -6.93 16.35 -13.99
C LEU A 236 -7.80 15.40 -14.84
N ARG A 237 -7.25 14.79 -15.89
CA ARG A 237 -7.98 13.79 -16.68
C ARG A 237 -8.39 12.58 -15.83
N LEU A 238 -7.51 12.15 -14.91
CA LEU A 238 -7.81 11.08 -13.97
C LEU A 238 -8.91 11.49 -13.00
N PHE A 239 -8.88 12.72 -12.52
CA PHE A 239 -9.90 13.27 -11.62
C PHE A 239 -11.28 13.27 -12.27
N ASP A 240 -11.39 13.74 -13.51
CA ASP A 240 -12.65 13.75 -14.23
C ASP A 240 -13.20 12.34 -14.50
N ARG A 241 -12.34 11.35 -14.67
CA ARG A 241 -12.73 9.93 -14.82
C ARG A 241 -13.11 9.27 -13.48
N ALA A 242 -12.44 9.63 -12.38
CA ALA A 242 -12.69 9.02 -11.07
C ALA A 242 -13.89 9.64 -10.35
N VAL A 243 -14.11 10.97 -10.50
CA VAL A 243 -15.13 11.69 -9.75
C VAL A 243 -16.44 11.71 -10.54
N GLN A 244 -17.21 10.62 -10.44
CA GLN A 244 -18.51 10.46 -11.08
C GLN A 244 -19.69 10.70 -10.12
N ARG A 245 -19.44 10.66 -8.80
CA ARG A 245 -20.48 10.78 -7.78
C ARG A 245 -20.54 12.20 -7.25
N ARG A 246 -21.75 12.68 -6.92
CA ARG A 246 -21.98 14.01 -6.31
C ARG A 246 -21.78 14.02 -4.79
N LEU A 247 -20.98 13.07 -4.25
CA LEU A 247 -20.66 13.00 -2.83
C LEU A 247 -19.39 13.79 -2.52
N ARG A 248 -19.26 14.21 -1.28
CA ARG A 248 -18.05 14.87 -0.78
C ARG A 248 -16.89 13.87 -0.76
N ILE A 249 -15.70 14.38 -1.01
CA ILE A 249 -14.46 13.60 -1.04
C ILE A 249 -13.74 13.81 0.29
N ARG A 250 -13.28 12.70 0.87
CA ARG A 250 -12.55 12.64 2.13
C ARG A 250 -11.05 12.53 1.93
N ARG A 251 -10.61 11.79 0.90
CA ARG A 251 -9.19 11.54 0.65
C ARG A 251 -8.91 11.48 -0.85
N LEU A 252 -7.75 12.01 -1.22
CA LEU A 252 -7.17 11.88 -2.55
C LEU A 252 -5.80 11.20 -2.42
N ALA A 253 -5.49 10.24 -3.30
CA ALA A 253 -4.19 9.63 -3.39
C ALA A 253 -3.76 9.49 -4.86
N LEU A 254 -2.56 9.95 -5.18
CA LEU A 254 -1.95 9.86 -6.49
C LEU A 254 -0.76 8.92 -6.42
N SER A 255 -0.69 7.94 -7.31
CA SER A 255 0.36 6.93 -7.33
C SER A 255 0.97 6.82 -8.71
N ALA A 256 2.30 6.80 -8.77
CA ALA A 256 3.10 6.51 -9.97
C ALA A 256 3.66 5.09 -9.87
N ALA A 257 3.42 4.27 -10.87
CA ALA A 257 3.91 2.90 -10.98
C ALA A 257 4.63 2.70 -12.32
N ASP A 258 5.23 1.52 -12.49
CA ASP A 258 6.03 1.20 -13.68
C ASP A 258 7.10 2.28 -13.95
N LEU A 259 7.90 2.54 -12.89
CA LEU A 259 8.90 3.60 -12.90
C LEU A 259 10.04 3.26 -13.85
N GLN A 260 10.16 4.01 -14.93
CA GLN A 260 11.15 3.84 -15.97
C GLN A 260 12.27 4.88 -15.83
N SER A 261 13.45 4.55 -16.31
CA SER A 261 14.49 5.56 -16.46
C SER A 261 14.09 6.53 -17.59
N PRO A 262 14.29 7.84 -17.41
CA PRO A 262 13.96 8.79 -18.47
C PRO A 262 14.77 8.44 -19.72
N ILE A 263 14.07 8.23 -20.82
CA ILE A 263 14.70 8.07 -22.12
C ILE A 263 15.03 9.49 -22.59
N GLY A 264 16.23 9.95 -22.34
CA GLY A 264 16.74 11.19 -22.88
C GLY A 264 16.94 11.02 -24.39
N GLN A 265 15.92 11.34 -25.19
CA GLN A 265 16.18 11.61 -26.60
C GLN A 265 17.04 12.87 -26.65
N LEU A 266 18.33 12.73 -26.93
CA LEU A 266 19.19 13.85 -27.20
C LEU A 266 18.57 14.60 -28.39
N ALA A 267 18.18 15.86 -28.18
CA ALA A 267 17.73 16.71 -29.27
C ALA A 267 18.80 16.73 -30.34
N LEU A 268 18.47 16.30 -31.54
CA LEU A 268 19.42 16.27 -32.66
C LEU A 268 19.85 17.68 -33.08
N PHE A 269 19.07 18.69 -32.65
CA PHE A 269 19.32 20.10 -32.95
C PHE A 269 19.25 20.96 -31.70
N PRO A 270 20.27 21.83 -31.44
CA PRO A 270 20.35 22.65 -30.22
C PRO A 270 19.24 23.68 -30.00
N TRP A 271 18.43 24.01 -31.05
CA TRP A 271 17.36 25.01 -31.00
C TRP A 271 15.99 24.45 -30.57
N ASP A 272 15.87 23.14 -30.42
CA ASP A 272 14.62 22.48 -30.01
C ASP A 272 14.40 22.46 -28.48
N ASP A 273 15.41 22.87 -27.71
CA ASP A 273 15.47 22.78 -26.25
C ASP A 273 14.86 23.98 -25.50
N SER A 274 14.21 24.93 -26.22
CA SER A 274 13.90 26.24 -25.66
C SER A 274 12.80 26.28 -24.59
N HIS A 275 11.95 25.25 -24.48
CA HIS A 275 10.82 25.23 -23.54
C HIS A 275 10.99 24.23 -22.39
N GLY A 276 11.57 23.04 -22.61
CA GLY A 276 11.79 22.04 -21.56
C GLY A 276 12.93 22.39 -20.57
N GLY A 277 14.00 23.01 -21.07
CA GLY A 277 15.17 23.31 -20.23
C GLY A 277 14.96 24.39 -19.16
N LYS A 278 14.08 25.37 -19.40
CA LYS A 278 13.78 26.42 -18.41
C LYS A 278 12.91 25.93 -17.28
N GLU A 279 11.88 25.14 -17.58
CA GLU A 279 10.99 24.57 -16.57
C GLU A 279 11.73 23.57 -15.69
N THR A 280 12.57 22.72 -16.26
CA THR A 280 13.41 21.77 -15.51
C THR A 280 14.35 22.49 -14.54
N LYS A 281 15.03 23.57 -14.99
CA LYS A 281 15.90 24.37 -14.11
C LYS A 281 15.13 25.06 -12.98
N LEU A 282 13.92 25.57 -13.27
CA LEU A 282 13.05 26.15 -12.27
C LEU A 282 12.64 25.12 -11.20
N LEU A 283 12.21 23.95 -11.63
CA LEU A 283 11.81 22.87 -10.72
C LEU A 283 12.98 22.40 -9.86
N GLN A 284 14.18 22.25 -10.44
CA GLN A 284 15.39 21.90 -9.68
C GLN A 284 15.73 22.98 -8.64
N ALA A 285 15.63 24.27 -9.00
CA ALA A 285 15.86 25.37 -8.07
C ALA A 285 14.85 25.37 -6.92
N MET A 286 13.55 25.14 -7.23
CA MET A 286 12.50 25.03 -6.22
C MET A 286 12.72 23.80 -5.31
N ASP A 287 13.09 22.67 -5.88
CA ASP A 287 13.37 21.45 -5.11
C ASP A 287 14.58 21.69 -4.18
N HIS A 288 15.63 22.36 -4.64
CA HIS A 288 16.80 22.71 -3.81
C HIS A 288 16.44 23.66 -2.65
N ILE A 289 15.58 24.66 -2.89
CA ILE A 289 15.08 25.55 -1.83
C ILE A 289 14.28 24.75 -0.79
N ARG A 290 13.42 23.84 -1.23
CA ARG A 290 12.62 22.98 -0.34
C ARG A 290 13.48 22.01 0.47
N ASP A 291 14.56 21.49 -0.10
CA ASP A 291 15.52 20.63 0.59
C ASP A 291 16.22 21.37 1.72
N ARG A 292 16.54 22.65 1.50
CA ARG A 292 17.28 23.47 2.47
C ARG A 292 16.39 24.12 3.54
N TYR A 293 15.17 24.53 3.18
CA TYR A 293 14.31 25.36 4.03
C TYR A 293 12.96 24.71 4.36
N GLY A 294 12.75 23.46 3.92
CA GLY A 294 11.52 22.71 4.15
C GLY A 294 10.48 22.88 3.04
N ASN A 295 9.51 21.96 3.00
CA ASN A 295 8.50 21.87 1.94
C ASN A 295 7.57 23.08 1.83
N GLY A 296 7.47 23.90 2.87
CA GLY A 296 6.64 25.10 2.91
C GLY A 296 7.35 26.37 2.44
N ALA A 297 8.66 26.32 2.11
CA ALA A 297 9.43 27.50 1.75
C ALA A 297 9.02 28.12 0.41
N VAL A 298 8.69 27.28 -0.58
CA VAL A 298 8.26 27.70 -1.92
C VAL A 298 7.16 26.80 -2.41
N PHE A 299 6.06 27.37 -2.88
CA PHE A 299 4.96 26.66 -3.50
C PHE A 299 4.33 27.47 -4.64
N TYR A 300 3.67 26.80 -5.56
CA TYR A 300 2.90 27.49 -6.61
C TYR A 300 1.65 28.14 -6.00
N GLY A 301 1.24 29.30 -6.51
CA GLY A 301 0.02 29.98 -6.05
C GLY A 301 -1.27 29.15 -6.19
N ARG A 302 -1.24 28.11 -7.01
CA ARG A 302 -2.34 27.13 -7.15
C ARG A 302 -2.48 26.18 -5.95
N THR A 303 -1.41 25.98 -5.17
CA THR A 303 -1.41 25.14 -3.95
C THR A 303 -1.81 25.91 -2.69
N GLU A 304 -2.10 27.21 -2.82
CA GLU A 304 -2.48 28.06 -1.69
C GLU A 304 -3.87 27.64 -1.17
N ILE A 305 -3.86 26.77 -0.16
CA ILE A 305 -5.03 26.44 0.63
C ILE A 305 -5.04 27.39 1.81
N ARG A 306 -6.10 28.18 1.95
CA ARG A 306 -6.29 29.28 2.94
C ARG A 306 -5.95 28.96 4.41
N GLY A 307 -5.63 27.73 4.76
CA GLY A 307 -5.27 27.31 6.12
C GLY A 307 -3.78 27.47 6.49
N ARG A 308 -2.86 27.66 5.53
CA ARG A 308 -1.43 27.79 5.83
C ARG A 308 -0.95 29.24 6.04
N ARG A 309 -1.79 30.23 5.73
CA ARG A 309 -1.42 31.67 5.93
C ARG A 309 -1.46 32.11 7.39
N SER A 310 -2.22 31.45 8.27
CA SER A 310 -2.34 31.84 9.66
C SER A 310 -1.09 31.48 10.49
N GLU A 311 -0.46 30.33 10.26
CA GLU A 311 0.68 29.89 11.06
C GLU A 311 1.97 30.70 10.83
N VAL A 312 2.16 31.23 9.61
CA VAL A 312 3.36 32.05 9.30
C VAL A 312 3.21 33.50 9.79
N ARG A 313 1.98 33.96 10.01
CA ARG A 313 1.72 35.33 10.48
C ARG A 313 1.79 35.42 11.99
N ASP A 314 1.42 34.37 12.72
CA ASP A 314 1.48 34.34 14.19
C ASP A 314 2.91 34.24 14.71
N GLN A 315 3.81 33.51 14.00
CA GLN A 315 5.23 33.48 14.37
C GLN A 315 5.98 34.81 14.17
N ARG A 316 5.48 35.70 13.30
CA ARG A 316 6.10 37.05 13.13
C ARG A 316 5.58 38.09 14.11
N SER A 317 4.45 37.85 14.77
CA SER A 317 3.91 38.76 15.78
C SER A 317 4.44 38.47 17.19
N GLU A 318 5.01 37.32 17.46
CA GLU A 318 5.62 36.99 18.74
C GLU A 318 7.10 37.43 18.86
N ASP A 319 7.83 37.53 17.71
CA ASP A 319 9.24 38.00 17.72
C ASP A 319 9.41 39.52 17.66
N GLY A 320 8.32 40.28 17.56
CA GLY A 320 8.34 41.76 17.46
C GLY A 320 8.11 42.51 18.77
N GLY A 321 8.03 41.85 19.91
CA GLY A 321 7.63 42.45 21.20
C GLY A 321 8.65 42.46 22.32
N GLN A 322 9.96 42.38 22.02
CA GLN A 322 11.01 42.65 23.02
C GLN A 322 12.13 43.52 22.40
N ASN A 323 11.96 44.82 22.51
CA ASN A 323 13.04 45.79 22.67
C ASN A 323 12.44 47.09 23.25
#